data_19e9dd9c552db78a3bcf6753ac07c042
#
_entry.id   19e9dd9c552db78a3bcf6753ac07c042
#
_cell.length_a   1.000
_cell.length_b   1.000
_cell.length_c   1.000
_cell.angle_alpha   90.00
_cell.angle_beta   90.00
_cell.angle_gamma   90.00
#
_symmetry.space_group_name_H-M   'P 1'
#
loop_
_entity.id
_entity.type
_entity.pdbx_description
1 polymer ?
#
loop_
_entity_poly.entity_id
_entity_poly.type
_entity_poly.pdbx_seq_one_letter_code
_entity_poly.pdbx_strand_id
1 'polypeptide(L)'
;MKIHNTVNPVAYQNTYYLEGENHLIVVDPGSHWEAIRQTIENINKPICAILLTHAHYDHIMSLDLVRETFANPPVYIAESEASWLYTPVDNLSGLPRHDDMEDVVAKPAEHTFVFHEEYQLEEFRFTVLPTPGHSIGGVSIVFPNAHLVLTGDALFRETIGRTDLPTGSMEQLLHSIQTQLFTLPNYDVYPGHGPATTIAHEKTFNPFF
;
A
#
# COMPACT_ATOMS: atom_id res chain seq x y z
N MET A 1 -16.12 2.78 -9.29
CA MET A 1 -15.33 2.22 -8.19
C MET A 1 -15.60 3.04 -6.94
N LYS A 2 -15.83 2.41 -5.79
CA LYS A 2 -15.88 3.06 -4.47
C LYS A 2 -14.63 2.69 -3.71
N ILE A 3 -14.18 3.56 -2.80
CA ILE A 3 -13.07 3.29 -1.92
C ILE A 3 -13.55 3.32 -0.46
N HIS A 4 -13.16 2.31 0.30
CA HIS A 4 -13.38 2.21 1.74
C HIS A 4 -12.02 2.02 2.42
N ASN A 5 -11.93 2.32 3.69
CA ASN A 5 -10.72 2.04 4.46
C ASN A 5 -11.03 1.59 5.89
N THR A 6 -10.07 0.87 6.45
CA THR A 6 -9.99 0.53 7.86
C THR A 6 -8.70 1.11 8.41
N VAL A 7 -8.78 1.87 9.49
CA VAL A 7 -7.59 2.35 10.21
C VAL A 7 -7.18 1.28 11.23
N ASN A 8 -5.98 0.77 11.10
CA ASN A 8 -5.45 -0.31 11.93
C ASN A 8 -4.74 0.22 13.18
N PRO A 9 -4.82 -0.48 14.35
CA PRO A 9 -4.22 0.02 15.60
C PRO A 9 -2.69 0.13 15.54
N VAL A 10 -2.01 -0.79 14.85
CA VAL A 10 -0.56 -0.72 14.69
C VAL A 10 -0.24 0.39 13.71
N ALA A 11 0.54 1.35 14.16
CA ALA A 11 0.98 2.54 13.44
C ALA A 11 -0.14 3.42 12.84
N TYR A 12 -1.43 3.14 13.13
CA TYR A 12 -2.58 3.81 12.48
C TYR A 12 -2.57 3.65 10.96
N GLN A 13 -2.11 2.50 10.47
CA GLN A 13 -2.01 2.17 9.06
C GLN A 13 -3.41 2.04 8.42
N ASN A 14 -3.55 2.44 7.16
CA ASN A 14 -4.78 2.35 6.37
C ASN A 14 -4.78 1.11 5.47
N THR A 15 -5.69 0.16 5.71
CA THR A 15 -6.06 -0.85 4.72
C THR A 15 -7.14 -0.27 3.81
N TYR A 16 -6.99 -0.38 2.49
CA TYR A 16 -7.99 0.10 1.54
C TYR A 16 -8.71 -1.05 0.83
N TYR A 17 -9.97 -0.79 0.49
CA TYR A 17 -10.85 -1.70 -0.23
C TYR A 17 -11.42 -0.96 -1.44
N LEU A 18 -11.02 -1.39 -2.63
CA LEU A 18 -11.48 -0.83 -3.90
C LEU A 18 -12.64 -1.67 -4.40
N GLU A 19 -13.86 -1.18 -4.18
CA GLU A 19 -15.08 -1.87 -4.57
C GLU A 19 -15.44 -1.55 -6.02
N GLY A 20 -15.29 -2.53 -6.90
CA GLY A 20 -15.75 -2.52 -8.28
C GLY A 20 -17.23 -2.84 -8.43
N GLU A 21 -17.66 -3.13 -9.64
CA GLU A 21 -19.03 -3.58 -9.90
C GLU A 21 -19.26 -5.00 -9.38
N ASN A 22 -18.34 -5.92 -9.66
CA ASN A 22 -18.45 -7.33 -9.34
C ASN A 22 -17.35 -7.86 -8.42
N HIS A 23 -16.20 -7.18 -8.34
CA HIS A 23 -15.01 -7.63 -7.62
C HIS A 23 -14.51 -6.58 -6.62
N LEU A 24 -13.57 -7.02 -5.80
CA LEU A 24 -12.89 -6.23 -4.79
C LEU A 24 -11.37 -6.35 -4.97
N ILE A 25 -10.65 -5.25 -4.81
CA ILE A 25 -9.20 -5.26 -4.54
C ILE A 25 -8.99 -4.84 -3.08
N VAL A 26 -8.14 -5.56 -2.37
CA VAL A 26 -7.66 -5.18 -1.03
C VAL A 26 -6.24 -4.65 -1.14
N VAL A 27 -5.93 -3.55 -0.46
CA VAL A 27 -4.59 -2.95 -0.46
C VAL A 27 -4.07 -2.85 0.96
N ASP A 28 -2.86 -3.35 1.18
CA ASP A 28 -2.13 -3.31 2.45
C ASP A 28 -2.96 -3.80 3.65
N PRO A 29 -3.27 -5.11 3.75
CA PRO A 29 -4.05 -5.67 4.86
C PRO A 29 -3.26 -5.66 6.18
N GLY A 30 -3.46 -4.62 6.98
CA GLY A 30 -2.74 -4.33 8.21
C GLY A 30 -3.16 -5.15 9.43
N SER A 31 -3.08 -4.57 10.62
CA SER A 31 -3.12 -5.33 11.89
C SER A 31 -4.52 -5.66 12.43
N HIS A 32 -5.57 -5.02 11.96
CA HIS A 32 -6.92 -5.17 12.57
C HIS A 32 -7.76 -6.21 11.85
N TRP A 33 -7.35 -7.48 11.94
CA TRP A 33 -7.98 -8.59 11.23
C TRP A 33 -9.51 -8.60 11.31
N GLU A 34 -10.09 -8.45 12.50
CA GLU A 34 -11.56 -8.52 12.65
C GLU A 34 -12.29 -7.41 11.88
N ALA A 35 -11.76 -6.19 11.90
CA ALA A 35 -12.35 -5.09 11.15
C ALA A 35 -12.15 -5.27 9.64
N ILE A 36 -10.98 -5.77 9.23
CA ILE A 36 -10.67 -6.10 7.83
C ILE A 36 -11.63 -7.17 7.33
N ARG A 37 -11.75 -8.28 8.05
CA ARG A 37 -12.66 -9.40 7.73
C ARG A 37 -14.11 -8.91 7.60
N GLN A 38 -14.60 -8.18 8.61
CA GLN A 38 -15.97 -7.67 8.62
C GLN A 38 -16.24 -6.70 7.46
N THR A 39 -15.26 -5.85 7.10
CA THR A 39 -15.39 -4.92 5.97
C THR A 39 -15.52 -5.69 4.66
N ILE A 40 -14.67 -6.69 4.42
CA ILE A 40 -14.72 -7.53 3.22
C ILE A 40 -16.05 -8.29 3.15
N GLU A 41 -16.50 -8.91 4.26
CA GLU A 41 -17.79 -9.62 4.33
C GLU A 41 -18.97 -8.69 4.05
N ASN A 42 -18.97 -7.46 4.54
CA ASN A 42 -20.02 -6.47 4.30
C ASN A 42 -20.08 -6.01 2.83
N ILE A 43 -18.92 -5.87 2.17
CA ILE A 43 -18.85 -5.56 0.74
C ILE A 43 -19.35 -6.75 -0.08
N ASN A 44 -19.10 -7.97 0.39
CA ASN A 44 -19.63 -9.22 -0.18
C ASN A 44 -19.36 -9.39 -1.68
N LYS A 45 -18.11 -9.12 -2.10
CA LYS A 45 -17.63 -9.34 -3.47
C LYS A 45 -16.37 -10.18 -3.45
N PRO A 46 -16.12 -11.03 -4.46
CA PRO A 46 -14.87 -11.80 -4.55
C PRO A 46 -13.68 -10.86 -4.68
N ILE A 47 -12.60 -11.18 -3.93
CA ILE A 47 -11.34 -10.45 -4.04
C ILE A 47 -10.59 -10.95 -5.26
N CYS A 48 -10.35 -10.09 -6.25
CA CYS A 48 -9.58 -10.46 -7.44
C CYS A 48 -8.07 -10.28 -7.28
N ALA A 49 -7.62 -9.43 -6.35
CA ALA A 49 -6.21 -9.25 -6.02
C ALA A 49 -6.01 -8.59 -4.66
N ILE A 50 -4.83 -8.86 -4.05
CA ILE A 50 -4.27 -8.05 -2.97
C ILE A 50 -3.07 -7.29 -3.56
N LEU A 51 -3.05 -5.97 -3.41
CA LEU A 51 -1.96 -5.13 -3.87
C LEU A 51 -1.20 -4.59 -2.66
N LEU A 52 0.12 -4.73 -2.66
CA LEU A 52 0.97 -4.23 -1.58
C LEU A 52 1.77 -3.02 -2.07
N THR A 53 1.66 -1.90 -1.35
CA THR A 53 2.45 -0.71 -1.66
C THR A 53 3.92 -0.91 -1.28
N HIS A 54 4.18 -1.64 -0.22
CA HIS A 54 5.50 -2.09 0.25
C HIS A 54 5.31 -3.19 1.32
N ALA A 55 6.41 -3.77 1.80
CA ALA A 55 6.36 -4.94 2.68
C ALA A 55 6.69 -4.65 4.15
N HIS A 56 6.57 -3.43 4.67
CA HIS A 56 6.69 -3.22 6.10
C HIS A 56 5.54 -3.93 6.85
N TYR A 57 5.86 -4.44 8.04
CA TYR A 57 5.01 -5.37 8.78
C TYR A 57 3.58 -4.88 9.00
N ASP A 58 3.40 -3.60 9.31
CA ASP A 58 2.09 -3.00 9.57
C ASP A 58 1.17 -2.96 8.36
N HIS A 59 1.71 -3.11 7.13
CA HIS A 59 0.97 -3.23 5.89
C HIS A 59 0.60 -4.67 5.50
N ILE A 60 1.21 -5.68 6.15
CA ILE A 60 1.07 -7.09 5.76
C ILE A 60 0.60 -8.03 6.88
N MET A 61 0.32 -7.52 8.10
CA MET A 61 0.00 -8.35 9.26
C MET A 61 -1.20 -9.28 9.08
N SER A 62 -2.20 -8.90 8.29
CA SER A 62 -3.36 -9.76 8.00
C SER A 62 -3.32 -10.39 6.60
N LEU A 63 -2.20 -10.31 5.88
CA LEU A 63 -2.11 -10.77 4.49
C LEU A 63 -2.53 -12.24 4.31
N ASP A 64 -1.93 -13.13 5.08
CA ASP A 64 -2.26 -14.56 4.99
C ASP A 64 -3.66 -14.89 5.53
N LEU A 65 -4.14 -14.15 6.52
CA LEU A 65 -5.52 -14.30 7.02
C LEU A 65 -6.56 -13.93 5.95
N VAL A 66 -6.31 -12.87 5.17
CA VAL A 66 -7.16 -12.52 4.02
C VAL A 66 -7.12 -13.62 2.97
N ARG A 67 -5.92 -14.12 2.60
CA ARG A 67 -5.76 -15.21 1.62
C ARG A 67 -6.50 -16.46 2.06
N GLU A 68 -6.28 -16.93 3.28
CA GLU A 68 -6.86 -18.17 3.80
C GLU A 68 -8.38 -18.10 3.95
N THR A 69 -8.92 -16.93 4.26
CA THR A 69 -10.37 -16.75 4.46
C THR A 69 -11.13 -16.52 3.16
N PHE A 70 -10.52 -15.85 2.17
CA PHE A 70 -11.21 -15.36 0.97
C PHE A 70 -10.67 -15.98 -0.33
N ALA A 71 -10.61 -17.31 -0.39
CA ALA A 71 -10.30 -18.09 -1.60
C ALA A 71 -8.92 -17.84 -2.23
N ASN A 72 -7.93 -17.48 -1.42
CA ASN A 72 -6.52 -17.24 -1.82
C ASN A 72 -6.37 -16.29 -3.01
N PRO A 73 -6.82 -15.03 -2.90
CA PRO A 73 -6.60 -14.06 -3.96
C PRO A 73 -5.11 -13.83 -4.20
N PRO A 74 -4.67 -13.62 -5.46
CA PRO A 74 -3.27 -13.41 -5.78
C PRO A 74 -2.75 -12.10 -5.17
N VAL A 75 -1.49 -12.12 -4.73
CA VAL A 75 -0.78 -10.99 -4.14
C VAL A 75 0.21 -10.42 -5.14
N TYR A 76 0.25 -9.09 -5.23
CA TYR A 76 1.17 -8.31 -6.06
C TYR A 76 2.03 -7.41 -5.19
N ILE A 77 3.35 -7.39 -5.46
CA ILE A 77 4.33 -6.57 -4.74
C ILE A 77 5.48 -6.16 -5.68
N ALA A 78 6.28 -5.17 -5.30
CA ALA A 78 7.54 -4.89 -5.99
C ALA A 78 8.55 -6.04 -5.80
N GLU A 79 9.26 -6.42 -6.87
CA GLU A 79 10.26 -7.51 -6.86
C GLU A 79 11.31 -7.32 -5.76
N SER A 80 11.76 -6.08 -5.55
CA SER A 80 12.80 -5.75 -4.57
C SER A 80 12.40 -6.02 -3.12
N GLU A 81 11.11 -6.16 -2.82
CA GLU A 81 10.59 -6.47 -1.48
C GLU A 81 9.83 -7.79 -1.39
N ALA A 82 9.81 -8.57 -2.46
CA ALA A 82 9.06 -9.84 -2.47
C ALA A 82 9.53 -10.81 -1.36
N SER A 83 10.83 -10.86 -1.07
CA SER A 83 11.39 -11.68 0.01
C SER A 83 11.11 -11.13 1.42
N TRP A 84 10.78 -9.84 1.55
CA TRP A 84 10.50 -9.22 2.85
C TRP A 84 9.23 -9.77 3.49
N LEU A 85 8.29 -10.28 2.69
CA LEU A 85 7.06 -10.89 3.19
C LEU A 85 7.31 -12.00 4.22
N TYR A 86 8.43 -12.73 4.07
CA TYR A 86 8.80 -13.84 4.95
C TYR A 86 10.14 -13.65 5.66
N THR A 87 10.69 -12.42 5.66
CA THR A 87 11.95 -12.08 6.33
C THR A 87 11.70 -10.97 7.38
N PRO A 88 11.48 -11.34 8.65
CA PRO A 88 11.11 -10.38 9.70
C PRO A 88 12.08 -9.20 9.90
N VAL A 89 13.37 -9.42 9.68
CA VAL A 89 14.38 -8.33 9.78
C VAL A 89 14.15 -7.29 8.68
N ASP A 90 13.82 -7.73 7.46
CA ASP A 90 13.65 -6.84 6.32
C ASP A 90 12.29 -6.13 6.36
N ASN A 91 11.21 -6.84 6.74
CA ASN A 91 9.90 -6.21 6.93
C ASN A 91 9.77 -5.44 8.25
N LEU A 92 10.84 -5.39 9.03
CA LEU A 92 11.01 -4.66 10.27
C LEU A 92 10.27 -5.23 11.50
N SER A 93 9.51 -6.32 11.41
CA SER A 93 8.86 -6.93 12.57
C SER A 93 9.88 -7.56 13.53
N GLY A 94 10.96 -8.14 13.01
CA GLY A 94 12.03 -8.76 13.79
C GLY A 94 13.08 -7.80 14.34
N LEU A 95 12.83 -6.49 14.35
CA LEU A 95 13.76 -5.53 14.95
C LEU A 95 13.64 -5.53 16.48
N PRO A 96 14.77 -5.39 17.23
CA PRO A 96 14.76 -5.44 18.71
C PRO A 96 13.78 -4.48 19.40
N ARG A 97 13.40 -3.38 18.74
CA ARG A 97 12.41 -2.42 19.25
C ARG A 97 10.96 -2.94 19.24
N HIS A 98 10.73 -4.09 18.63
CA HIS A 98 9.44 -4.77 18.51
C HIS A 98 9.40 -6.10 19.28
N ASP A 99 10.23 -6.25 20.33
CA ASP A 99 10.29 -7.47 21.16
C ASP A 99 8.95 -7.83 21.86
N ASP A 100 7.99 -6.90 21.86
CA ASP A 100 6.62 -7.08 22.37
C ASP A 100 5.64 -7.59 21.31
N MET A 101 6.09 -7.81 20.08
CA MET A 101 5.28 -8.23 18.94
C MET A 101 5.86 -9.50 18.30
N GLU A 102 5.00 -10.39 17.85
CA GLU A 102 5.42 -11.55 17.08
C GLU A 102 5.98 -11.15 15.71
N ASP A 103 6.97 -11.89 15.22
CA ASP A 103 7.50 -11.74 13.88
C ASP A 103 6.41 -11.93 12.83
N VAL A 104 6.33 -11.03 11.86
CA VAL A 104 5.41 -11.16 10.74
C VAL A 104 6.07 -11.95 9.63
N VAL A 105 5.52 -13.12 9.34
CA VAL A 105 5.97 -14.01 8.26
C VAL A 105 4.76 -14.39 7.42
N ALA A 106 4.72 -13.90 6.20
CA ALA A 106 3.66 -14.20 5.24
C ALA A 106 4.18 -15.09 4.10
N LYS A 107 3.27 -15.77 3.41
CA LYS A 107 3.60 -16.57 2.22
C LYS A 107 4.08 -15.67 1.09
N PRO A 108 4.95 -16.17 0.18
CA PRO A 108 5.39 -15.42 -0.99
C PRO A 108 4.21 -14.89 -1.83
N ALA A 109 4.41 -13.76 -2.48
CA ALA A 109 3.47 -13.22 -3.45
C ALA A 109 3.50 -14.03 -4.76
N GLU A 110 2.37 -14.09 -5.47
CA GLU A 110 2.26 -14.78 -6.76
C GLU A 110 2.83 -13.94 -7.90
N HIS A 111 2.79 -12.60 -7.77
CA HIS A 111 3.17 -11.69 -8.85
C HIS A 111 4.04 -10.54 -8.35
N THR A 112 4.94 -10.10 -9.22
CA THR A 112 5.67 -8.84 -9.03
C THR A 112 5.20 -7.79 -10.02
N PHE A 113 5.22 -6.52 -9.58
CA PHE A 113 4.81 -5.41 -10.43
C PHE A 113 5.82 -5.14 -11.55
N VAL A 114 5.30 -4.91 -12.74
CA VAL A 114 6.02 -4.25 -13.83
C VAL A 114 5.62 -2.76 -13.81
N PHE A 115 6.60 -1.89 -13.62
CA PHE A 115 6.35 -0.46 -13.45
C PHE A 115 5.98 0.22 -14.77
N HIS A 116 5.10 1.22 -14.69
CA HIS A 116 4.60 2.03 -15.80
C HIS A 116 3.73 1.28 -16.81
N GLU A 117 3.51 -0.02 -16.65
CA GLU A 117 2.58 -0.75 -17.48
C GLU A 117 1.14 -0.64 -16.96
N GLU A 118 0.18 -0.68 -17.89
CA GLU A 118 -1.24 -0.71 -17.54
C GLU A 118 -1.67 -2.12 -17.16
N TYR A 119 -2.23 -2.26 -15.98
CA TYR A 119 -2.87 -3.48 -15.49
C TYR A 119 -4.37 -3.45 -15.77
N GLN A 120 -4.90 -4.61 -16.18
CA GLN A 120 -6.33 -4.88 -16.24
C GLN A 120 -6.60 -6.13 -15.41
N LEU A 121 -7.12 -5.95 -14.21
CA LEU A 121 -7.58 -7.05 -13.34
C LEU A 121 -9.11 -6.92 -13.22
N GLU A 122 -9.83 -7.83 -13.86
CA GLU A 122 -11.29 -7.74 -13.99
C GLU A 122 -11.72 -6.35 -14.51
N GLU A 123 -12.56 -5.62 -13.77
CA GLU A 123 -12.97 -4.26 -14.11
C GLU A 123 -12.01 -3.16 -13.68
N PHE A 124 -10.94 -3.51 -12.95
CA PHE A 124 -9.96 -2.54 -12.45
C PHE A 124 -8.85 -2.29 -13.46
N ARG A 125 -8.62 -1.02 -13.74
CA ARG A 125 -7.55 -0.55 -14.61
C ARG A 125 -6.65 0.38 -13.82
N PHE A 126 -5.34 0.06 -13.73
CA PHE A 126 -4.38 0.83 -12.95
C PHE A 126 -2.97 0.74 -13.51
N THR A 127 -2.11 1.65 -13.06
CA THR A 127 -0.67 1.66 -13.35
C THR A 127 0.10 1.74 -12.03
N VAL A 128 1.26 1.09 -11.97
CA VAL A 128 2.12 1.11 -10.78
C VAL A 128 3.35 1.97 -11.06
N LEU A 129 3.54 2.98 -10.21
CA LEU A 129 4.68 3.89 -10.27
C LEU A 129 5.68 3.54 -9.16
N PRO A 130 6.98 3.39 -9.46
CA PRO A 130 7.98 3.21 -8.42
C PRO A 130 8.12 4.52 -7.63
N THR A 131 7.92 4.45 -6.32
CA THR A 131 8.10 5.57 -5.40
C THR A 131 8.99 5.18 -4.22
N PRO A 132 10.23 4.70 -4.50
CA PRO A 132 11.16 4.30 -3.45
C PRO A 132 11.66 5.50 -2.64
N GLY A 133 12.19 5.20 -1.44
CA GLY A 133 12.84 6.16 -0.55
C GLY A 133 12.34 6.10 0.88
N HIS A 134 11.09 5.70 1.15
CA HIS A 134 10.65 5.18 2.44
C HIS A 134 11.18 3.75 2.63
N SER A 135 10.98 2.93 1.62
CA SER A 135 11.57 1.61 1.44
C SER A 135 12.07 1.46 0.00
N ILE A 136 12.86 0.42 -0.27
CA ILE A 136 13.49 0.22 -1.60
C ILE A 136 12.49 -0.13 -2.69
N GLY A 137 11.41 -0.83 -2.35
CA GLY A 137 10.38 -1.29 -3.27
C GLY A 137 9.05 -0.56 -3.12
N GLY A 138 9.03 0.57 -2.43
CA GLY A 138 7.82 1.38 -2.28
C GLY A 138 7.22 1.76 -3.63
N VAL A 139 5.90 1.56 -3.78
CA VAL A 139 5.17 1.90 -5.00
C VAL A 139 3.93 2.74 -4.71
N SER A 140 3.52 3.50 -5.72
CA SER A 140 2.22 4.17 -5.75
C SER A 140 1.35 3.58 -6.86
N ILE A 141 0.08 3.33 -6.55
CA ILE A 141 -0.85 2.64 -7.46
C ILE A 141 -1.89 3.64 -7.95
N VAL A 142 -1.88 3.91 -9.24
CA VAL A 142 -2.70 4.95 -9.88
C VAL A 142 -3.90 4.32 -10.56
N PHE A 143 -5.10 4.79 -10.24
CA PHE A 143 -6.36 4.42 -10.89
C PHE A 143 -6.92 5.61 -11.70
N PRO A 144 -6.53 5.74 -12.98
CA PRO A 144 -6.86 6.94 -13.77
C PRO A 144 -8.36 7.18 -13.91
N ASN A 145 -9.14 6.11 -14.11
CA ASN A 145 -10.60 6.19 -14.28
C ASN A 145 -11.35 6.62 -13.02
N ALA A 146 -10.72 6.48 -11.86
CA ALA A 146 -11.27 6.90 -10.57
C ALA A 146 -10.63 8.19 -10.05
N HIS A 147 -9.67 8.76 -10.79
CA HIS A 147 -8.93 9.96 -10.42
C HIS A 147 -8.27 9.87 -9.03
N LEU A 148 -7.71 8.72 -8.68
CA LEU A 148 -7.06 8.49 -7.39
C LEU A 148 -5.70 7.81 -7.53
N VAL A 149 -4.87 7.98 -6.49
CA VAL A 149 -3.60 7.29 -6.29
C VAL A 149 -3.48 6.84 -4.82
N LEU A 150 -3.08 5.58 -4.64
CA LEU A 150 -2.68 5.02 -3.35
C LEU A 150 -1.17 5.16 -3.25
N THR A 151 -0.67 5.91 -2.29
CA THR A 151 0.75 6.30 -2.24
C THR A 151 1.57 5.48 -1.25
N GLY A 152 0.94 4.54 -0.52
CA GLY A 152 1.63 3.87 0.57
C GLY A 152 2.31 4.89 1.48
N ASP A 153 3.56 4.63 1.82
CA ASP A 153 4.34 5.49 2.70
C ASP A 153 5.26 6.47 1.95
N ALA A 154 4.91 6.84 0.71
CA ALA A 154 5.64 7.88 0.00
C ALA A 154 5.15 9.28 0.36
N LEU A 155 3.87 9.58 0.12
CA LEU A 155 3.29 10.93 0.28
C LEU A 155 2.09 10.87 1.21
N PHE A 156 2.11 11.68 2.26
CA PHE A 156 1.02 11.89 3.23
C PHE A 156 0.50 13.31 3.15
N ARG A 157 -0.60 13.58 3.84
CA ARG A 157 -1.11 14.94 3.94
C ARG A 157 -0.13 15.84 4.70
N GLU A 158 0.43 16.83 3.98
CA GLU A 158 1.37 17.84 4.47
C GLU A 158 2.65 17.23 5.09
N THR A 159 3.00 15.99 4.70
CA THR A 159 4.24 15.34 5.10
C THR A 159 4.61 14.22 4.11
N ILE A 160 5.71 13.54 4.36
CA ILE A 160 6.19 12.40 3.59
C ILE A 160 6.53 11.23 4.52
N GLY A 161 6.72 10.04 3.97
CA GLY A 161 7.18 8.88 4.72
C GLY A 161 8.56 9.13 5.36
N ARG A 162 8.79 8.47 6.49
CA ARG A 162 10.12 8.50 7.14
C ARG A 162 11.16 7.81 6.28
N THR A 163 12.40 8.23 6.39
CA THR A 163 13.51 7.73 5.57
C THR A 163 14.72 7.28 6.39
N ASP A 164 14.54 7.15 7.70
CA ASP A 164 15.57 6.75 8.67
C ASP A 164 15.58 5.24 8.97
N LEU A 165 14.74 4.47 8.26
CA LEU A 165 14.68 3.01 8.34
C LEU A 165 15.66 2.37 7.36
N PRO A 166 15.99 1.06 7.53
CA PRO A 166 16.78 0.33 6.54
C PRO A 166 16.24 0.53 5.11
N THR A 167 17.13 0.77 4.17
CA THR A 167 16.84 1.12 2.76
C THR A 167 16.20 2.50 2.53
N GLY A 168 15.91 3.27 3.58
CA GLY A 168 15.35 4.62 3.46
C GLY A 168 16.33 5.63 2.88
N SER A 169 15.84 6.57 2.08
CA SER A 169 16.61 7.68 1.49
C SER A 169 15.73 8.89 1.26
N MET A 170 16.01 9.97 1.97
CA MET A 170 15.28 11.24 1.82
C MET A 170 15.38 11.79 0.39
N GLU A 171 16.59 11.79 -0.16
CA GLU A 171 16.85 12.27 -1.52
C GLU A 171 16.02 11.49 -2.55
N GLN A 172 16.02 10.17 -2.43
CA GLN A 172 15.28 9.29 -3.32
C GLN A 172 13.77 9.50 -3.18
N LEU A 173 13.25 9.63 -1.95
CA LEU A 173 11.82 9.82 -1.71
C LEU A 173 11.33 11.15 -2.31
N LEU A 174 12.05 12.24 -2.07
CA LEU A 174 11.71 13.55 -2.65
C LEU A 174 11.74 13.50 -4.19
N HIS A 175 12.78 12.87 -4.75
CA HIS A 175 12.87 12.68 -6.21
C HIS A 175 11.69 11.86 -6.75
N SER A 176 11.34 10.75 -6.09
CA SER A 176 10.21 9.90 -6.47
C SER A 176 8.89 10.67 -6.46
N ILE A 177 8.61 11.42 -5.40
CA ILE A 177 7.37 12.22 -5.31
C ILE A 177 7.32 13.27 -6.42
N GLN A 178 8.41 14.01 -6.65
CA GLN A 178 8.45 15.06 -7.69
C GLN A 178 8.28 14.50 -9.09
N THR A 179 8.95 13.39 -9.40
CA THR A 179 8.99 12.85 -10.76
C THR A 179 7.86 11.88 -11.10
N GLN A 180 7.27 11.22 -10.10
CA GLN A 180 6.20 10.26 -10.30
C GLN A 180 4.84 10.84 -9.90
N LEU A 181 4.70 11.36 -8.68
CA LEU A 181 3.41 11.77 -8.15
C LEU A 181 3.02 13.19 -8.59
N PHE A 182 3.95 14.13 -8.54
CA PHE A 182 3.65 15.52 -8.90
C PHE A 182 3.49 15.75 -10.41
N THR A 183 3.77 14.75 -11.23
CA THR A 183 3.44 14.77 -12.67
C THR A 183 1.98 14.39 -12.95
N LEU A 184 1.31 13.75 -11.99
CA LEU A 184 -0.09 13.36 -12.12
C LEU A 184 -1.03 14.59 -12.15
N PRO A 185 -2.20 14.47 -12.80
CA PRO A 185 -3.30 15.42 -12.62
C PRO A 185 -3.69 15.57 -11.14
N ASN A 186 -4.61 16.48 -10.85
CA ASN A 186 -5.10 16.63 -9.47
C ASN A 186 -5.97 15.44 -9.05
N TYR A 187 -5.32 14.34 -8.72
CA TYR A 187 -5.95 13.13 -8.19
C TYR A 187 -6.07 13.18 -6.68
N ASP A 188 -7.08 12.47 -6.15
CA ASP A 188 -7.17 12.17 -4.73
C ASP A 188 -6.04 11.23 -4.32
N VAL A 189 -5.40 11.53 -3.19
CA VAL A 189 -4.28 10.79 -2.61
C VAL A 189 -4.75 10.03 -1.38
N TYR A 190 -4.57 8.72 -1.39
CA TYR A 190 -4.89 7.82 -0.29
C TYR A 190 -3.59 7.22 0.26
N PRO A 191 -3.08 7.75 1.38
CA PRO A 191 -1.79 7.36 1.95
C PRO A 191 -1.86 6.11 2.81
N GLY A 192 -0.71 5.48 3.07
CA GLY A 192 -0.58 4.37 4.03
C GLY A 192 -0.96 4.75 5.46
N HIS A 193 -0.77 6.00 5.84
CA HIS A 193 -1.12 6.54 7.16
C HIS A 193 -1.77 7.91 7.06
N GLY A 194 -2.68 8.18 8.02
CA GLY A 194 -3.33 9.49 8.12
C GLY A 194 -4.46 9.71 7.11
N PRO A 195 -4.94 10.94 6.97
CA PRO A 195 -6.09 11.28 6.14
C PRO A 195 -5.73 11.42 4.67
N ALA A 196 -6.72 11.24 3.80
CA ALA A 196 -6.62 11.53 2.37
C ALA A 196 -6.30 13.01 2.10
N THR A 197 -5.70 13.26 0.94
CA THR A 197 -5.34 14.60 0.44
C THR A 197 -5.49 14.64 -1.09
N THR A 198 -4.89 15.62 -1.77
CA THR A 198 -4.85 15.69 -3.24
C THR A 198 -3.47 16.09 -3.73
N ILE A 199 -3.14 15.73 -4.97
CA ILE A 199 -1.86 16.13 -5.60
C ILE A 199 -1.69 17.66 -5.61
N ALA A 200 -2.76 18.41 -5.89
CA ALA A 200 -2.69 19.88 -5.90
C ALA A 200 -2.45 20.47 -4.50
N HIS A 201 -3.06 19.89 -3.47
CA HIS A 201 -2.84 20.30 -2.09
C HIS A 201 -1.39 20.11 -1.70
N GLU A 202 -0.83 18.93 -1.96
CA GLU A 202 0.53 18.58 -1.57
C GLU A 202 1.58 19.41 -2.34
N LYS A 203 1.36 19.72 -3.61
CA LYS A 203 2.23 20.65 -4.35
C LYS A 203 2.29 22.04 -3.76
N THR A 204 1.25 22.45 -3.05
CA THR A 204 1.12 23.83 -2.54
C THR A 204 1.50 23.94 -1.07
N PHE A 205 1.16 22.96 -0.26
CA PHE A 205 1.22 23.07 1.19
C PHE A 205 2.16 22.07 1.87
N ASN A 206 2.68 21.09 1.14
CA ASN A 206 3.62 20.13 1.72
C ASN A 206 4.97 20.84 2.01
N PRO A 207 5.44 20.88 3.26
CA PRO A 207 6.63 21.65 3.64
C PRO A 207 7.96 21.05 3.14
N PHE A 208 7.93 19.90 2.50
CA PHE A 208 9.12 19.24 1.93
C PHE A 208 9.39 19.69 0.47
N PHE A 209 8.50 20.49 -0.13
CA PHE A 209 8.60 20.92 -1.54
C PHE A 209 8.44 22.43 -1.73
#